data_8543805e8dde76f793985a0e57e01eec
#
_entry.id   8543805e8dde76f793985a0e57e01eec
#
_cell.length_a   1.000
_cell.length_b   1.000
_cell.length_c   1.000
_cell.angle_alpha   90.00
_cell.angle_beta   90.00
_cell.angle_gamma   90.00
#
_symmetry.space_group_name_H-M   'P 1'
#
loop_
_entity.id
_entity.type
_entity.pdbx_description
1 polymer ?
#
loop_
_entity_poly.entity_id
_entity_poly.type
_entity_poly.pdbx_seq_one_letter_code
_entity_poly.pdbx_strand_id
1 'polypeptide(L)'
;MMLTIPLGLRHMVLAASFLLVLSLVSGTVFASGLLDLADIIANPDQYDRQQVVVFGQVTNVQLATNRQGQPAYGFLLKDQAGTIKGIGLGQVEVKEGDQVIVEGIFSRLRQAGRTIIYNEIKALSIKSLNRLNPDLVG
;
A
#
# COMPACT_ATOMS: atom_id res chain seq x y z
N MET A 1 13.74 -15.81 56.26
CA MET A 1 12.68 -14.80 56.28
C MET A 1 12.85 -13.68 55.32
N MET A 2 14.02 -13.17 55.10
CA MET A 2 14.25 -12.08 54.17
C MET A 2 14.44 -12.53 52.72
N LEU A 3 14.41 -13.82 52.47
CA LEU A 3 14.72 -14.39 51.16
C LEU A 3 13.61 -14.19 50.14
N THR A 4 12.40 -13.85 50.57
CA THR A 4 11.26 -13.68 49.65
C THR A 4 11.29 -12.35 48.93
N ILE A 5 11.87 -11.30 49.50
CA ILE A 5 11.88 -9.97 48.90
C ILE A 5 12.74 -9.90 47.65
N PRO A 6 13.98 -10.43 47.60
CA PRO A 6 14.77 -10.44 46.39
C PRO A 6 14.15 -11.22 45.24
N LEU A 7 13.44 -12.32 45.56
CA LEU A 7 12.76 -13.11 44.54
C LEU A 7 11.59 -12.35 43.91
N GLY A 8 10.85 -11.60 44.72
CA GLY A 8 9.76 -10.78 44.20
C GLY A 8 10.24 -9.66 43.26
N LEU A 9 11.36 -9.03 43.61
CA LEU A 9 11.97 -8.02 42.75
C LEU A 9 12.45 -8.60 41.42
N ARG A 10 12.99 -9.80 41.44
CA ARG A 10 13.41 -10.46 40.19
C ARG A 10 12.24 -10.73 39.26
N HIS A 11 11.12 -11.15 39.79
CA HIS A 11 9.93 -11.41 38.99
C HIS A 11 9.37 -10.10 38.39
N MET A 12 9.39 -9.01 39.12
CA MET A 12 8.95 -7.73 38.65
C MET A 12 9.83 -7.19 37.51
N VAL A 13 11.14 -7.34 37.62
CA VAL A 13 12.09 -6.92 36.60
C VAL A 13 11.89 -7.69 35.31
N LEU A 14 11.67 -9.01 35.39
CA LEU A 14 11.43 -9.83 34.21
C LEU A 14 10.14 -9.46 33.51
N ALA A 15 9.07 -9.17 34.24
CA ALA A 15 7.81 -8.73 33.67
C ALA A 15 7.95 -7.39 32.96
N ALA A 16 8.68 -6.45 33.55
CA ALA A 16 8.92 -5.15 32.92
C ALA A 16 9.70 -5.28 31.62
N SER A 17 10.69 -6.14 31.58
CA SER A 17 11.48 -6.39 30.36
C SER A 17 10.63 -6.98 29.24
N PHE A 18 9.74 -7.88 29.57
CA PHE A 18 8.84 -8.49 28.60
C PHE A 18 7.87 -7.47 27.99
N LEU A 19 7.30 -6.60 28.80
CA LEU A 19 6.42 -5.53 28.34
C LEU A 19 7.14 -4.55 27.40
N LEU A 20 8.40 -4.27 27.67
CA LEU A 20 9.18 -3.37 26.82
C LEU A 20 9.41 -3.96 25.43
N VAL A 21 9.66 -5.26 25.33
CA VAL A 21 9.82 -5.94 24.05
C VAL A 21 8.52 -5.89 23.23
N LEU A 22 7.37 -6.09 23.87
CA LEU A 22 6.07 -5.99 23.20
C LEU A 22 5.79 -4.61 22.64
N SER A 23 6.16 -3.55 23.37
CA SER A 23 5.96 -2.20 22.86
C SER A 23 6.85 -1.87 21.66
N LEU A 24 8.04 -2.41 21.58
CA LEU A 24 8.92 -2.25 20.43
C LEU A 24 8.33 -2.92 19.17
N VAL A 25 7.75 -4.11 19.31
CA VAL A 25 7.14 -4.82 18.18
C VAL A 25 5.94 -4.08 17.64
N SER A 26 5.08 -3.50 18.50
CA SER A 26 3.93 -2.76 18.04
C SER A 26 4.29 -1.43 17.37
N GLY A 27 5.44 -0.83 17.70
CA GLY A 27 5.89 0.40 17.07
C GLY A 27 6.35 0.28 15.63
N THR A 28 6.61 -0.93 15.13
CA THR A 28 7.10 -1.12 13.77
C THR A 28 5.99 -1.26 12.72
N VAL A 29 4.72 -1.33 13.12
CA VAL A 29 3.59 -1.60 12.22
C VAL A 29 3.11 -0.36 11.47
N PHE A 30 3.54 0.85 11.85
CA PHE A 30 2.96 2.10 11.35
C PHE A 30 3.88 2.89 10.42
N ALA A 31 4.79 2.23 9.72
CA ALA A 31 5.73 2.91 8.84
C ALA A 31 5.17 3.23 7.46
N SER A 32 3.89 2.94 7.18
CA SER A 32 3.31 3.15 5.87
C SER A 32 2.75 4.57 5.74
N GLY A 33 3.56 5.50 5.23
CA GLY A 33 3.09 6.81 4.80
C GLY A 33 2.85 6.85 3.30
N LEU A 34 2.42 8.02 2.83
CA LEU A 34 2.29 8.29 1.40
C LEU A 34 3.69 8.23 0.76
N LEU A 35 3.83 7.39 -0.26
CA LEU A 35 5.07 7.21 -1.00
C LEU A 35 5.01 7.95 -2.33
N ASP A 36 6.15 8.48 -2.75
CA ASP A 36 6.31 8.98 -4.11
C ASP A 36 6.51 7.81 -5.08
N LEU A 37 5.99 7.93 -6.29
CA LEU A 37 6.24 6.92 -7.32
C LEU A 37 7.72 6.74 -7.60
N ALA A 38 8.51 7.81 -7.46
CA ALA A 38 9.96 7.77 -7.62
C ALA A 38 10.62 6.75 -6.70
N ASP A 39 10.17 6.66 -5.45
CA ASP A 39 10.75 5.74 -4.48
C ASP A 39 10.54 4.29 -4.88
N ILE A 40 9.34 3.99 -5.37
CA ILE A 40 8.99 2.64 -5.81
C ILE A 40 9.72 2.28 -7.10
N ILE A 41 9.78 3.20 -8.05
CA ILE A 41 10.44 2.98 -9.34
C ILE A 41 11.94 2.77 -9.15
N ALA A 42 12.55 3.53 -8.24
CA ALA A 42 13.99 3.41 -7.97
C ALA A 42 14.36 2.15 -7.19
N ASN A 43 13.45 1.65 -6.35
CA ASN A 43 13.73 0.53 -5.46
C ASN A 43 12.60 -0.50 -5.47
N PRO A 44 12.27 -1.08 -6.64
CA PRO A 44 11.10 -1.97 -6.73
C PRO A 44 11.22 -3.22 -5.85
N ASP A 45 12.43 -3.72 -5.63
CA ASP A 45 12.64 -4.90 -4.78
C ASP A 45 12.26 -4.64 -3.32
N GLN A 46 12.50 -3.42 -2.86
CA GLN A 46 12.21 -3.05 -1.48
C GLN A 46 10.71 -3.05 -1.20
N TYR A 47 9.90 -2.71 -2.19
CA TYR A 47 8.45 -2.59 -2.03
C TYR A 47 7.68 -3.79 -2.56
N ASP A 48 8.38 -4.78 -3.09
CA ASP A 48 7.74 -5.96 -3.66
C ASP A 48 6.87 -6.68 -2.63
N ARG A 49 5.61 -6.92 -2.99
CA ARG A 49 4.59 -7.56 -2.15
C ARG A 49 4.22 -6.75 -0.91
N GLN A 50 4.59 -5.48 -0.88
CA GLN A 50 4.26 -4.60 0.23
C GLN A 50 3.01 -3.79 -0.08
N GLN A 51 2.29 -3.44 0.97
CA GLN A 51 1.20 -2.50 0.87
C GLN A 51 1.78 -1.09 0.75
N VAL A 52 1.35 -0.36 -0.26
CA VAL A 52 1.82 0.99 -0.53
C VAL A 52 0.65 1.95 -0.65
N VAL A 53 0.89 3.21 -0.36
CA VAL A 53 -0.06 4.29 -0.57
C VAL A 53 0.63 5.33 -1.45
N VAL A 54 0.09 5.59 -2.62
CA VAL A 54 0.71 6.47 -3.61
C VAL A 54 -0.30 7.46 -4.16
N PHE A 55 0.22 8.60 -4.60
CA PHE A 55 -0.56 9.65 -5.25
C PHE A 55 -0.12 9.78 -6.69
N GLY A 56 -1.06 10.04 -7.57
CA GLY A 56 -0.74 10.31 -8.96
C GLY A 56 -1.98 10.66 -9.78
N GLN A 57 -1.74 10.89 -11.05
CA GLN A 57 -2.77 11.18 -12.03
C GLN A 57 -3.09 9.93 -12.84
N VAL A 58 -4.38 9.64 -13.00
CA VAL A 58 -4.85 8.49 -13.76
C VAL A 58 -4.81 8.81 -15.26
N THR A 59 -4.23 7.90 -16.02
CA THR A 59 -4.25 7.95 -17.47
C THR A 59 -4.50 6.55 -18.02
N ASN A 60 -4.93 6.47 -19.27
CA ASN A 60 -5.02 5.22 -20.03
C ASN A 60 -5.88 4.16 -19.33
N VAL A 61 -7.12 4.54 -19.00
CA VAL A 61 -8.07 3.64 -18.35
C VAL A 61 -8.56 2.59 -19.35
N GLN A 62 -8.48 1.31 -18.98
CA GLN A 62 -8.91 0.19 -19.80
C GLN A 62 -9.81 -0.73 -19.00
N LEU A 63 -10.94 -1.12 -19.58
CA LEU A 63 -11.83 -2.09 -18.98
C LEU A 63 -11.41 -3.50 -19.39
N ALA A 64 -11.56 -4.44 -18.45
CA ALA A 64 -11.17 -5.83 -18.64
C ALA A 64 -12.13 -6.74 -17.88
N THR A 65 -11.95 -8.04 -18.10
CA THR A 65 -12.66 -9.08 -17.38
C THR A 65 -11.64 -10.09 -16.90
N ASN A 66 -11.73 -10.52 -15.64
CA ASN A 66 -10.81 -11.51 -15.11
C ASN A 66 -11.21 -12.93 -15.57
N ARG A 67 -10.43 -13.93 -15.15
CA ARG A 67 -10.68 -15.32 -15.54
C ARG A 67 -12.02 -15.86 -15.05
N GLN A 68 -12.55 -15.33 -13.96
CA GLN A 68 -13.86 -15.71 -13.41
C GLN A 68 -15.00 -14.96 -14.06
N GLY A 69 -14.77 -14.15 -15.07
CA GLY A 69 -15.79 -13.34 -15.73
C GLY A 69 -16.20 -12.10 -14.98
N GLN A 70 -15.45 -11.72 -13.93
CA GLN A 70 -15.75 -10.54 -13.14
C GLN A 70 -15.13 -9.29 -13.78
N PRO A 71 -15.77 -8.12 -13.68
CA PRO A 71 -15.21 -6.90 -14.21
C PRO A 71 -13.94 -6.51 -13.48
N ALA A 72 -13.01 -5.93 -14.23
CA ALA A 72 -11.77 -5.38 -13.73
C ALA A 72 -11.41 -4.19 -14.61
N TYR A 73 -10.44 -3.40 -14.18
CA TYR A 73 -9.96 -2.29 -14.98
C TYR A 73 -8.47 -2.06 -14.72
N GLY A 74 -7.78 -1.58 -15.72
CA GLY A 74 -6.40 -1.17 -15.64
C GLY A 74 -6.26 0.32 -15.88
N PHE A 75 -5.22 0.91 -15.34
CA PHE A 75 -4.89 2.31 -15.56
C PHE A 75 -3.40 2.52 -15.34
N LEU A 76 -2.91 3.66 -15.79
CA LEU A 76 -1.57 4.11 -15.47
C LEU A 76 -1.65 5.21 -14.43
N LEU A 77 -0.82 5.14 -13.43
CA LEU A 77 -0.69 6.15 -12.40
C LEU A 77 0.61 6.90 -12.66
N LYS A 78 0.50 8.20 -12.88
CA LYS A 78 1.59 9.02 -13.39
C LYS A 78 1.87 10.18 -12.46
N ASP A 79 3.15 10.47 -12.25
CA ASP A 79 3.62 11.72 -11.68
C ASP A 79 4.84 12.23 -12.46
N GLN A 80 5.57 13.20 -11.92
CA GLN A 80 6.75 13.74 -12.58
C GLN A 80 7.90 12.74 -12.70
N ALA A 81 7.95 11.75 -11.82
CA ALA A 81 9.04 10.77 -11.78
C ALA A 81 8.83 9.62 -12.75
N GLY A 82 7.59 9.30 -13.09
CA GLY A 82 7.32 8.18 -13.98
C GLY A 82 5.90 7.66 -13.86
N THR A 83 5.73 6.41 -14.27
CA THR A 83 4.42 5.78 -14.40
C THR A 83 4.47 4.38 -13.79
N ILE A 84 3.43 4.03 -13.05
CA ILE A 84 3.23 2.67 -12.52
C ILE A 84 1.84 2.21 -12.96
N LYS A 85 1.74 0.95 -13.35
CA LYS A 85 0.47 0.35 -13.72
C LYS A 85 -0.37 0.07 -12.47
N GLY A 86 -1.66 0.38 -12.55
CA GLY A 86 -2.63 0.01 -11.55
C GLY A 86 -3.66 -0.96 -12.10
N ILE A 87 -4.18 -1.80 -11.25
CA ILE A 87 -5.31 -2.68 -11.57
C ILE A 87 -6.32 -2.64 -10.43
N GLY A 88 -7.60 -2.51 -10.80
CA GLY A 88 -8.71 -2.57 -9.86
C GLY A 88 -9.67 -3.69 -10.21
N LEU A 89 -10.30 -4.28 -9.20
CA LEU A 89 -11.35 -5.27 -9.36
C LEU A 89 -12.70 -4.61 -9.18
N GLY A 90 -13.68 -5.09 -9.94
CA GLY A 90 -15.04 -4.56 -9.90
C GLY A 90 -15.26 -3.49 -10.96
N GLN A 91 -16.25 -2.64 -10.72
CA GLN A 91 -16.58 -1.55 -11.63
C GLN A 91 -15.52 -0.46 -11.56
N VAL A 92 -15.29 0.21 -12.68
CA VAL A 92 -14.27 1.25 -12.77
C VAL A 92 -14.63 2.43 -11.85
N GLU A 93 -13.64 2.80 -11.02
CA GLU A 93 -13.77 3.90 -10.05
C GLU A 93 -12.92 5.11 -10.41
N VAL A 94 -12.26 5.07 -11.56
CA VAL A 94 -11.33 6.12 -11.98
C VAL A 94 -11.70 6.62 -13.37
N LYS A 95 -11.32 7.87 -13.66
CA LYS A 95 -11.47 8.48 -14.97
C LYS A 95 -10.15 9.08 -15.40
N GLU A 96 -9.98 9.22 -16.72
CA GLU A 96 -8.84 9.92 -17.28
C GLU A 96 -8.65 11.28 -16.62
N GLY A 97 -7.45 11.56 -16.16
CA GLY A 97 -7.10 12.85 -15.58
C GLY A 97 -7.38 12.99 -14.08
N ASP A 98 -8.02 12.00 -13.46
CA ASP A 98 -8.28 12.06 -12.02
C ASP A 98 -6.98 12.10 -11.22
N GLN A 99 -6.94 12.98 -10.22
CA GLN A 99 -5.91 12.96 -9.18
C GLN A 99 -6.38 12.02 -8.09
N VAL A 100 -5.63 10.98 -7.80
CA VAL A 100 -6.07 9.91 -6.91
C VAL A 100 -4.99 9.55 -5.89
N ILE A 101 -5.46 9.03 -4.74
CA ILE A 101 -4.63 8.31 -3.80
C ILE A 101 -5.00 6.84 -3.93
N VAL A 102 -4.02 5.99 -4.22
CA VAL A 102 -4.20 4.55 -4.36
C VAL A 102 -3.50 3.84 -3.22
N GLU A 103 -4.25 3.04 -2.50
CA GLU A 103 -3.73 2.10 -1.53
C GLU A 103 -3.84 0.71 -2.12
N GLY A 104 -2.74 -0.04 -2.13
CA GLY A 104 -2.74 -1.35 -2.75
C GLY A 104 -1.48 -2.12 -2.49
N ILE A 105 -1.38 -3.29 -3.11
CA ILE A 105 -0.22 -4.17 -3.00
C ILE A 105 0.61 -3.99 -4.26
N PHE A 106 1.87 -3.61 -4.06
CA PHE A 106 2.81 -3.48 -5.16
C PHE A 106 3.42 -4.84 -5.49
N SER A 107 3.53 -5.13 -6.78
CA SER A 107 4.23 -6.31 -7.29
C SER A 107 5.27 -5.85 -8.30
N ARG A 108 6.51 -6.16 -8.02
CA ARG A 108 7.59 -5.90 -8.97
C ARG A 108 7.41 -6.71 -10.24
N LEU A 109 6.91 -7.94 -10.09
CA LEU A 109 6.78 -8.87 -11.20
C LEU A 109 5.58 -9.78 -10.94
N ARG A 110 4.70 -9.89 -11.92
CA ARG A 110 3.54 -10.78 -11.85
C ARG A 110 3.42 -11.54 -13.16
N GLN A 111 3.20 -12.83 -13.07
CA GLN A 111 2.94 -13.65 -14.23
C GLN A 111 1.43 -13.73 -14.48
N ALA A 112 1.01 -13.37 -15.69
CA ALA A 112 -0.38 -13.43 -16.12
C ALA A 112 -0.44 -14.28 -17.41
N GLY A 113 -0.70 -15.58 -17.26
CA GLY A 113 -0.63 -16.52 -18.37
C GLY A 113 0.80 -16.61 -18.89
N ARG A 114 1.01 -16.24 -20.15
CA ARG A 114 2.34 -16.21 -20.78
C ARG A 114 3.00 -14.83 -20.72
N THR A 115 2.30 -13.85 -20.17
CA THR A 115 2.78 -12.47 -20.10
C THR A 115 3.34 -12.18 -18.72
N ILE A 116 4.44 -11.44 -18.66
CA ILE A 116 5.00 -10.93 -17.42
C ILE A 116 4.70 -9.44 -17.33
N ILE A 117 4.11 -9.05 -16.22
CA ILE A 117 3.77 -7.66 -15.94
C ILE A 117 4.73 -7.15 -14.87
N TYR A 118 5.35 -6.02 -15.14
CA TYR A 118 6.33 -5.40 -14.25
C TYR A 118 5.71 -4.18 -13.57
N ASN A 119 6.04 -4.00 -12.29
CA ASN A 119 5.72 -2.79 -11.52
C ASN A 119 4.23 -2.45 -11.58
N GLU A 120 3.43 -3.26 -10.89
CA GLU A 120 1.99 -3.10 -10.86
C GLU A 120 1.49 -2.95 -9.43
N ILE A 121 0.52 -2.08 -9.21
CA ILE A 121 -0.19 -1.95 -7.94
C ILE A 121 -1.59 -2.54 -8.12
N LYS A 122 -1.92 -3.54 -7.31
CA LYS A 122 -3.29 -4.04 -7.18
C LYS A 122 -4.01 -3.19 -6.16
N ALA A 123 -4.93 -2.37 -6.65
CA ALA A 123 -5.62 -1.40 -5.81
C ALA A 123 -6.57 -2.10 -4.84
N LEU A 124 -6.48 -1.74 -3.58
CA LEU A 124 -7.43 -2.10 -2.53
C LEU A 124 -8.41 -0.97 -2.27
N SER A 125 -7.96 0.25 -2.42
CA SER A 125 -8.77 1.45 -2.25
C SER A 125 -8.24 2.55 -3.15
N ILE A 126 -9.15 3.27 -3.80
CA ILE A 126 -8.82 4.42 -4.64
C ILE A 126 -9.70 5.58 -4.20
N LYS A 127 -9.09 6.71 -3.88
CA LYS A 127 -9.79 7.92 -3.50
C LYS A 127 -9.48 9.02 -4.50
N SER A 128 -10.49 9.50 -5.21
CA SER A 128 -10.35 10.63 -6.11
C SER A 128 -10.37 11.92 -5.29
N LEU A 129 -9.35 12.74 -5.45
CA LEU A 129 -9.28 14.03 -4.75
C LEU A 129 -10.35 14.99 -5.25
N ASN A 130 -10.73 14.87 -6.51
CA ASN A 130 -11.77 15.71 -7.08
C ASN A 130 -13.16 15.45 -6.47
N ARG A 131 -13.39 14.23 -5.97
CA ARG A 131 -14.66 13.85 -5.35
C ARG A 131 -14.71 14.14 -3.86
N LEU A 132 -13.55 14.24 -3.21
CA LEU A 132 -13.48 14.44 -1.76
C LEU A 132 -13.95 15.83 -1.34
N ASN A 133 -13.75 16.82 -2.19
CA ASN A 133 -14.16 18.18 -1.86
C ASN A 133 -14.46 18.97 -3.14
N PRO A 134 -15.66 18.80 -3.70
CA PRO A 134 -16.02 19.49 -4.94
C PRO A 134 -16.03 21.01 -4.81
N ASP A 135 -16.20 21.54 -3.62
CA ASP A 135 -16.20 23.00 -3.38
C ASP A 135 -14.81 23.61 -3.53
N LEU A 136 -13.76 22.84 -3.34
CA LEU A 136 -12.40 23.31 -3.53
C LEU A 136 -11.94 23.28 -4.99
N VAL A 137 -12.65 22.57 -5.83
CA VAL A 137 -12.31 22.40 -7.24
C VAL A 137 -13.00 23.45 -8.10
N GLY A 138 -14.08 24.01 -7.62
CA GLY A 138 -14.79 25.07 -8.30
C GLY A 138 -14.11 26.41 -8.10
#